data_5d318d91cc2f7cf0ad1e20779cd37d0c
#
_entry.id   5d318d91cc2f7cf0ad1e20779cd37d0c
#
_cell.length_a   1.000
_cell.length_b   1.000
_cell.length_c   1.000
_cell.angle_alpha   90.00
_cell.angle_beta   90.00
_cell.angle_gamma   90.00
#
_symmetry.space_group_name_H-M   'P 1'
#
loop_
_entity.id
_entity.type
_entity.pdbx_description
1 polymer ?
#
loop_
_entity_poly.entity_id
_entity_poly.type
_entity_poly.pdbx_seq_one_letter_code
_entity_poly.pdbx_strand_id
1 'polypeptide(L)'
;MRRLWLVLFCAALVLAPSSAAARQAVDRGIVMRVQPPRVGIRELDGSRKRFAINQATVITLEGRRVRLVRLRRGDVAAIDHVGRLVTSVRAFRP
;
A
#
# COMPACT_ATOMS: atom_id res chain seq x y z
N MET A 1 28.07 24.90 36.27
CA MET A 1 27.55 24.64 36.05
C MET A 1 26.99 24.13 35.19
N ARG A 2 26.98 24.07 34.96
CA ARG A 2 26.42 23.66 34.39
C ARG A 2 25.89 23.08 33.53
N ARG A 3 25.94 22.78 33.37
CA ARG A 3 25.44 22.28 32.77
C ARG A 3 24.76 21.60 32.19
N LEU A 4 24.68 21.48 32.26
CA LEU A 4 24.05 20.82 31.95
C LEU A 4 23.34 20.51 31.08
N TRP A 5 23.69 20.79 31.05
CA TRP A 5 23.13 20.64 30.32
C TRP A 5 22.79 19.98 29.37
N LEU A 6 22.98 19.86 29.39
CA LEU A 6 22.67 19.31 28.71
C LEU A 6 21.98 18.65 28.10
N VAL A 7 22.01 18.61 28.25
CA VAL A 7 21.40 18.00 27.90
C VAL A 7 20.69 17.54 27.18
N LEU A 8 20.68 17.81 27.16
CA LEU A 8 20.02 17.45 26.68
C LEU A 8 19.48 16.99 25.84
N PHE A 9 19.72 17.12 25.76
CA PHE A 9 19.29 16.82 25.10
C PHE A 9 18.83 16.19 24.36
N CYS A 10 19.00 16.08 24.36
CA CYS A 10 18.61 15.59 23.86
C CYS A 10 18.01 15.12 23.24
N ALA A 11 18.00 15.21 23.11
CA ALA A 11 17.41 14.90 22.73
C ALA A 11 16.81 14.49 22.00
N ALA A 12 16.88 14.59 21.85
CA ALA A 12 16.33 14.33 21.39
C ALA A 12 15.86 13.83 20.60
N LEU A 13 15.93 13.73 20.35
CA LEU A 13 15.49 13.40 19.85
C LEU A 13 14.83 12.99 19.17
N VAL A 14 14.93 13.09 19.16
CA VAL A 14 14.38 12.79 18.80
C VAL A 14 13.78 12.33 17.96
N LEU A 15 13.65 12.26 17.57
CA LEU A 15 13.23 11.92 16.93
C LEU A 15 12.73 11.21 16.21
N ALA A 16 12.84 11.09 15.59
CA ALA A 16 12.45 9.87 15.02
C ALA A 16 10.98 9.74 14.63
N PRO A 17 10.23 10.59 14.89
CA PRO A 17 8.80 10.56 14.58
C PRO A 17 8.52 10.40 13.10
N SER A 18 9.41 10.84 12.28
CA SER A 18 9.20 10.80 10.84
C SER A 18 8.97 9.38 10.30
N SER A 19 9.53 8.40 10.95
CA SER A 19 9.41 7.04 10.45
C SER A 19 7.98 6.51 10.47
N ALA A 20 7.15 7.03 11.35
CA ALA A 20 5.78 6.56 11.45
C ALA A 20 4.96 6.90 10.21
N ALA A 21 5.33 7.96 9.48
CA ALA A 21 4.55 8.41 8.35
C ALA A 21 4.73 7.55 7.10
N ALA A 22 5.79 6.77 7.02
CA ALA A 22 6.12 6.03 5.81
C ALA A 22 5.79 4.55 5.93
N ARG A 23 4.75 4.23 6.67
CA ARG A 23 4.43 2.84 6.93
C ARG A 23 3.80 2.17 5.72
N GLN A 24 4.38 1.04 5.32
CA GLN A 24 3.86 0.23 4.25
C GLN A 24 2.71 -0.64 4.77
N ALA A 25 1.68 -0.76 3.95
CA ALA A 25 0.51 -1.55 4.29
C ALA A 25 0.14 -2.46 3.14
N VAL A 26 -0.60 -3.53 3.45
CA VAL A 26 -1.11 -4.46 2.46
C VAL A 26 -2.60 -4.65 2.70
N ASP A 27 -3.39 -4.41 1.68
CA ASP A 27 -4.81 -4.73 1.69
C ASP A 27 -5.06 -5.93 0.78
N ARG A 28 -5.87 -6.86 1.24
CA ARG A 28 -6.20 -8.08 0.50
C ARG A 28 -7.69 -8.20 0.31
N GLY A 29 -8.07 -8.67 -0.85
CA GLY A 29 -9.47 -8.86 -1.12
C GLY A 29 -9.71 -9.42 -2.50
N ILE A 30 -10.97 -9.43 -2.88
CA ILE A 30 -11.41 -9.93 -4.17
C ILE A 30 -11.65 -8.71 -5.07
N VAL A 31 -11.11 -8.77 -6.27
CA VAL A 31 -11.31 -7.70 -7.25
C VAL A 31 -12.78 -7.67 -7.62
N MET A 32 -13.39 -6.52 -7.42
CA MET A 32 -14.80 -6.30 -7.73
C MET A 32 -14.98 -5.48 -9.00
N ARG A 33 -14.04 -4.61 -9.28
CA ARG A 33 -14.17 -3.70 -10.40
C ARG A 33 -12.80 -3.22 -10.87
N VAL A 34 -12.61 -3.22 -12.17
CA VAL A 34 -11.40 -2.67 -12.78
C VAL A 34 -11.83 -1.57 -13.72
N GLN A 35 -11.46 -0.35 -13.37
CA GLN A 35 -11.75 0.85 -14.17
C GLN A 35 -10.46 1.67 -14.24
N PRO A 36 -9.59 1.36 -15.19
CA PRO A 36 -8.31 2.05 -15.24
C PRO A 36 -8.48 3.56 -15.17
N PRO A 37 -7.72 4.25 -14.31
CA PRO A 37 -6.58 3.75 -13.55
C PRO A 37 -6.91 3.23 -12.15
N ARG A 38 -8.13 2.80 -11.89
CA ARG A 38 -8.56 2.39 -10.56
C ARG A 38 -8.94 0.93 -10.51
N VAL A 39 -8.74 0.34 -9.33
CA VAL A 39 -9.17 -1.02 -9.03
C VAL A 39 -9.90 -1.02 -7.70
N GLY A 40 -11.04 -1.68 -7.65
CA GLY A 40 -11.81 -1.81 -6.42
C GLY A 40 -11.75 -3.23 -5.92
N ILE A 41 -11.56 -3.40 -4.63
CA ILE A 41 -11.57 -4.72 -3.99
C ILE A 41 -12.57 -4.75 -2.85
N ARG A 42 -13.00 -5.95 -2.50
CA ARG A 42 -13.78 -6.20 -1.30
C ARG A 42 -12.93 -7.07 -0.37
N GLU A 43 -12.67 -6.57 0.81
CA GLU A 43 -11.89 -7.30 1.81
C GLU A 43 -12.73 -8.35 2.51
N LEU A 44 -12.06 -9.21 3.30
CA LEU A 44 -12.74 -10.30 3.96
C LEU A 44 -13.81 -9.84 4.94
N ASP A 45 -13.64 -8.68 5.53
CA ASP A 45 -14.62 -8.11 6.45
C ASP A 45 -15.81 -7.48 5.73
N GLY A 46 -15.83 -7.53 4.40
CA GLY A 46 -16.90 -6.97 3.60
C GLY A 46 -16.68 -5.51 3.19
N SER A 47 -15.67 -4.85 3.72
CA SER A 47 -15.41 -3.47 3.35
C SER A 47 -14.91 -3.37 1.92
N ARG A 48 -15.20 -2.25 1.29
CA ARG A 48 -14.79 -2.00 -0.09
C ARG A 48 -13.79 -0.86 -0.13
N LYS A 49 -12.74 -1.06 -0.91
CA LYS A 49 -11.71 -0.05 -1.08
C LYS A 49 -11.37 0.10 -2.55
N ARG A 50 -11.04 1.32 -2.93
CA ARG A 50 -10.59 1.63 -4.28
C ARG A 50 -9.19 2.20 -4.23
N PHE A 51 -8.39 1.79 -5.19
CA PHE A 51 -7.00 2.22 -5.28
C PHE A 51 -6.73 2.80 -6.64
N ALA A 52 -6.00 3.90 -6.66
CA ALA A 52 -5.54 4.50 -7.90
C ALA A 52 -4.17 3.91 -8.25
N ILE A 53 -4.07 3.38 -9.46
CA ILE A 53 -2.85 2.78 -9.97
C ILE A 53 -2.08 3.85 -10.72
N ASN A 54 -0.77 3.87 -10.54
CA ASN A 54 0.09 4.81 -11.24
C ASN A 54 1.09 4.06 -12.11
N GLN A 55 1.89 4.81 -12.86
CA GLN A 55 2.83 4.21 -13.80
C GLN A 55 3.93 3.41 -13.13
N ALA A 56 4.24 3.71 -11.88
CA ALA A 56 5.27 3.00 -11.14
C ALA A 56 4.74 1.76 -10.44
N THR A 57 3.43 1.56 -10.40
CA THR A 57 2.83 0.40 -9.75
C THR A 57 3.17 -0.86 -10.55
N VAL A 58 3.69 -1.87 -9.86
CA VAL A 58 3.97 -3.16 -10.46
C VAL A 58 2.74 -4.05 -10.28
N ILE A 59 2.19 -4.55 -11.38
CA ILE A 59 1.00 -5.40 -11.34
C ILE A 59 1.37 -6.77 -11.85
N THR A 60 1.08 -7.81 -11.06
CA THR A 60 1.31 -9.18 -11.48
C THR A 60 0.02 -9.98 -11.38
N LEU A 61 -0.11 -10.94 -12.28
CA LEU A 61 -1.19 -11.93 -12.26
C LEU A 61 -0.53 -13.30 -12.37
N GLU A 62 -0.73 -14.13 -11.36
CA GLU A 62 -0.09 -15.44 -11.29
C GLU A 62 1.42 -15.35 -11.42
N GLY A 63 2.02 -14.32 -10.81
CA GLY A 63 3.46 -14.12 -10.84
C GLY A 63 4.00 -13.45 -12.09
N ARG A 64 3.16 -13.19 -13.08
CA ARG A 64 3.60 -12.55 -14.33
C ARG A 64 3.16 -11.10 -14.37
N ARG A 65 4.05 -10.25 -14.83
CA ARG A 65 3.74 -8.83 -14.94
C ARG A 65 2.70 -8.59 -16.03
N VAL A 66 1.63 -7.88 -15.66
CA VAL A 66 0.53 -7.60 -16.58
C VAL A 66 0.11 -6.15 -16.45
N ARG A 67 -0.72 -5.70 -17.37
CA ARG A 67 -1.38 -4.40 -17.27
C ARG A 67 -2.65 -4.53 -16.45
N LEU A 68 -3.08 -3.42 -15.86
CA LEU A 68 -4.27 -3.39 -15.02
C LEU A 68 -5.49 -4.00 -15.70
N VAL A 69 -5.66 -3.77 -16.99
CA VAL A 69 -6.81 -4.25 -17.75
C VAL A 69 -6.91 -5.78 -17.80
N ARG A 70 -5.83 -6.47 -17.43
CA ARG A 70 -5.85 -7.94 -17.42
C ARG A 70 -6.49 -8.51 -16.18
N LEU A 71 -6.64 -7.71 -15.15
CA LEU A 71 -7.31 -8.16 -13.94
C LEU A 71 -8.81 -8.25 -14.18
N ARG A 72 -9.44 -9.19 -13.53
CA ARG A 72 -10.87 -9.45 -13.69
C ARG A 72 -11.55 -9.48 -12.35
N ARG A 73 -12.83 -9.20 -12.36
CA ARG A 73 -13.68 -9.43 -11.21
C ARG A 73 -13.53 -10.89 -10.76
N GLY A 74 -13.34 -11.10 -9.48
CA GLY A 74 -13.15 -12.42 -8.91
C GLY A 74 -11.70 -12.80 -8.68
N ASP A 75 -10.74 -12.08 -9.27
CA ASP A 75 -9.34 -12.31 -8.96
C ASP A 75 -9.08 -11.95 -7.49
N VAL A 76 -8.16 -12.67 -6.86
CA VAL A 76 -7.75 -12.38 -5.49
C VAL A 76 -6.51 -11.49 -5.58
N ALA A 77 -6.54 -10.37 -4.88
CA ALA A 77 -5.44 -9.41 -4.99
C ALA A 77 -4.91 -8.99 -3.63
N ALA A 78 -3.61 -8.78 -3.57
CA ALA A 78 -2.93 -8.15 -2.46
C ALA A 78 -2.35 -6.85 -2.99
N ILE A 79 -2.73 -5.74 -2.38
CA ILE A 79 -2.34 -4.42 -2.81
C ILE A 79 -1.41 -3.82 -1.78
N ASP A 80 -0.15 -3.63 -2.17
CA ASP A 80 0.86 -3.00 -1.33
C ASP A 80 0.82 -1.50 -1.57
N HIS A 81 0.76 -0.73 -0.50
CA HIS A 81 0.72 0.72 -0.63
C HIS A 81 1.40 1.40 0.55
N VAL A 82 1.85 2.60 0.31
CA VAL A 82 2.39 3.50 1.33
C VAL A 82 1.48 4.72 1.31
N GLY A 83 0.66 4.87 2.35
CA GLY A 83 -0.38 5.87 2.33
C GLY A 83 -1.32 5.61 1.15
N ARG A 84 -1.44 6.57 0.26
CA ARG A 84 -2.27 6.43 -0.95
C ARG A 84 -1.50 5.96 -2.17
N LEU A 85 -0.20 5.82 -2.04
CA LEU A 85 0.65 5.43 -3.16
C LEU A 85 0.68 3.91 -3.27
N VAL A 86 0.10 3.37 -4.32
CA VAL A 86 0.11 1.92 -4.57
C VAL A 86 1.43 1.56 -5.23
N THR A 87 2.15 0.65 -4.59
CA THR A 87 3.45 0.20 -5.09
C THR A 87 3.35 -1.08 -5.90
N SER A 88 2.46 -2.00 -5.49
CA SER A 88 2.27 -3.22 -6.26
C SER A 88 0.86 -3.78 -6.08
N VAL A 89 0.42 -4.52 -7.08
CA VAL A 89 -0.81 -5.31 -7.03
C VAL A 89 -0.43 -6.73 -7.43
N ARG A 90 -0.59 -7.66 -6.51
CA ARG A 90 -0.29 -9.07 -6.76
C ARG A 90 -1.61 -9.83 -6.81
N ALA A 91 -1.98 -10.29 -7.99
CA ALA A 91 -3.26 -10.94 -8.21
C ALA A 91 -3.10 -12.40 -8.56
N PHE A 92 -4.10 -13.17 -8.15
CA PHE A 92 -4.18 -14.60 -8.42
C PHE A 92 -5.59 -14.94 -8.86
N ARG A 93 -5.68 -15.79 -9.85
CA ARG A 93 -6.98 -16.22 -10.38
C ARG A 93 -7.31 -17.56 -9.76
N PRO A 94 -8.45 -17.64 -9.05
CA PRO A 94 -8.82 -18.90 -8.40
C PRO A 94 -9.24 -19.98 -9.39
#